data_00caf2418c2272f836091680a8efd93f
#
_entry.id   00caf2418c2272f836091680a8efd93f
#
_cell.length_a   1.000
_cell.length_b   1.000
_cell.length_c   1.000
_cell.angle_alpha   90.00
_cell.angle_beta   90.00
_cell.angle_gamma   90.00
#
_symmetry.space_group_name_H-M   'P 1'
#
loop_
_entity.id
_entity.type
_entity.pdbx_description
1 polymer ?
#
loop_
_entity_poly.entity_id
_entity_poly.type
_entity_poly.pdbx_seq_one_letter_code
_entity_poly.pdbx_strand_id
1 'polypeptide(L)'
;LWGMRRYQRLLMEEEHERRYQRLFLLTANLKNELYFLKKDAENIEGIMTRAYQLYEQLGAEDYPEPLRQLALSIARDVHEVKKDNLSIIRGIEGEVADAYNDETMRMSDLLHILRDTMRHILGERQNDVLLECRCETDFATAEHYRLMSVLKNLVMNAAEAIQSGRGSGMILVEERVVREQMVLTVRDTGPGISKRAMQNLFQVGYSTKFDPQTGNINRGVGLPAVRFLVEELDGTIEVTSSEGEGACFQVTIPMDALRGGEA
;
A
#
# COMPACT_ATOMS: atom_id res chain seq x y z
N LEU A 1 -22.86 -28.61 -31.38
CA LEU A 1 -23.03 -27.13 -31.50
C LEU A 1 -23.41 -26.49 -30.15
N TRP A 2 -24.27 -27.08 -29.32
CA TRP A 2 -24.70 -26.50 -28.04
C TRP A 2 -23.59 -26.52 -26.97
N GLY A 3 -22.81 -27.58 -26.86
CA GLY A 3 -21.68 -27.70 -25.94
C GLY A 3 -20.55 -26.70 -26.27
N MET A 4 -20.30 -26.45 -27.55
CA MET A 4 -19.26 -25.53 -28.00
C MET A 4 -19.58 -24.06 -27.69
N ARG A 5 -20.86 -23.67 -27.80
CA ARG A 5 -21.31 -22.31 -27.41
C ARG A 5 -21.26 -22.10 -25.90
N ARG A 6 -21.55 -23.12 -25.08
CA ARG A 6 -21.46 -23.07 -23.62
C ARG A 6 -20.00 -22.98 -23.18
N TYR A 7 -19.11 -23.74 -23.80
CA TYR A 7 -17.66 -23.68 -23.54
C TYR A 7 -17.06 -22.32 -23.91
N GLN A 8 -17.42 -21.76 -25.07
CA GLN A 8 -16.97 -20.42 -25.46
C GLN A 8 -17.47 -19.34 -24.49
N ARG A 9 -18.71 -19.43 -23.99
CA ARG A 9 -19.26 -18.50 -23.01
C ARG A 9 -18.48 -18.55 -21.69
N LEU A 10 -18.18 -19.75 -21.19
CA LEU A 10 -17.40 -19.94 -19.97
C LEU A 10 -15.98 -19.39 -20.11
N LEU A 11 -15.33 -19.58 -21.26
CA LEU A 11 -14.00 -19.00 -21.53
C LEU A 11 -14.05 -17.46 -21.60
N MET A 12 -15.10 -16.89 -22.18
CA MET A 12 -15.24 -15.43 -22.20
C MET A 12 -15.54 -14.87 -20.82
N GLU A 13 -16.34 -15.53 -20.01
CA GLU A 13 -16.60 -15.14 -18.62
C GLU A 13 -15.32 -15.21 -17.78
N GLU A 14 -14.52 -16.27 -17.90
CA GLU A 14 -13.24 -16.43 -17.22
C GLU A 14 -12.20 -15.37 -17.66
N GLU A 15 -12.13 -15.05 -18.96
CA GLU A 15 -11.26 -14.01 -19.48
C GLU A 15 -11.68 -12.61 -19.02
N HIS A 16 -12.99 -12.35 -18.96
CA HIS A 16 -13.54 -11.10 -18.42
C HIS A 16 -13.22 -10.93 -16.95
N GLU A 17 -13.37 -11.98 -16.15
CA GLU A 17 -13.08 -11.95 -14.72
C GLU A 17 -11.59 -11.73 -14.44
N ARG A 18 -10.69 -12.42 -15.18
CA ARG A 18 -9.24 -12.18 -15.09
C ARG A 18 -8.85 -10.75 -15.49
N ARG A 19 -9.52 -10.20 -16.49
CA ARG A 19 -9.28 -8.81 -16.93
C ARG A 19 -9.73 -7.82 -15.86
N TYR A 20 -10.89 -8.04 -15.27
CA TYR A 20 -11.43 -7.24 -14.18
C TYR A 20 -10.49 -7.27 -12.95
N GLN A 21 -10.08 -8.45 -12.50
CA GLN A 21 -9.15 -8.60 -11.38
C GLN A 21 -7.82 -7.87 -11.64
N ARG A 22 -7.28 -7.97 -12.84
CA ARG A 22 -6.03 -7.27 -13.21
C ARG A 22 -6.19 -5.75 -13.17
N LEU A 23 -7.29 -5.23 -13.72
CA LEU A 23 -7.58 -3.80 -13.71
C LEU A 23 -7.81 -3.28 -12.29
N PHE A 24 -8.56 -4.01 -11.48
CA PHE A 24 -8.77 -3.70 -10.07
C PHE A 24 -7.47 -3.56 -9.29
N LEU A 25 -6.54 -4.49 -9.47
CA LEU A 25 -5.23 -4.44 -8.82
C LEU A 25 -4.35 -3.29 -9.33
N LEU A 26 -4.40 -3.00 -10.63
CA LEU A 26 -3.70 -1.84 -11.19
C LEU A 26 -4.23 -0.55 -10.57
N THR A 27 -5.55 -0.40 -10.44
CA THR A 27 -6.18 0.76 -9.81
C THR A 27 -5.81 0.89 -8.34
N ALA A 28 -5.82 -0.21 -7.58
CA ALA A 28 -5.40 -0.21 -6.17
C ALA A 28 -3.92 0.21 -6.02
N ASN A 29 -3.05 -0.28 -6.91
CA ASN A 29 -1.64 0.13 -6.94
C ASN A 29 -1.47 1.61 -7.29
N LEU A 30 -2.17 2.10 -8.33
CA LEU A 30 -2.11 3.51 -8.72
C LEU A 30 -2.58 4.44 -7.61
N LYS A 31 -3.68 4.10 -6.92
CA LYS A 31 -4.16 4.87 -5.76
C LYS A 31 -3.11 4.94 -4.65
N ASN A 32 -2.39 3.84 -4.40
CA ASN A 32 -1.32 3.80 -3.42
C ASN A 32 -0.11 4.67 -3.85
N GLU A 33 0.33 4.57 -5.11
CA GLU A 33 1.42 5.42 -5.65
C GLU A 33 1.05 6.91 -5.62
N LEU A 34 -0.20 7.26 -5.95
CA LEU A 34 -0.71 8.64 -5.87
C LEU A 34 -0.62 9.20 -4.44
N TYR A 35 -0.94 8.37 -3.44
CA TYR A 35 -0.77 8.78 -2.04
C TYR A 35 0.67 9.17 -1.73
N PHE A 36 1.65 8.35 -2.14
CA PHE A 36 3.06 8.68 -1.90
C PHE A 36 3.52 9.92 -2.64
N LEU A 37 3.08 10.10 -3.88
CA LEU A 37 3.37 11.33 -4.63
C LEU A 37 2.82 12.57 -3.92
N LYS A 38 1.62 12.50 -3.33
CA LYS A 38 1.06 13.59 -2.50
C LYS A 38 1.91 13.85 -1.26
N LYS A 39 2.30 12.79 -0.57
CA LYS A 39 3.15 12.89 0.62
C LYS A 39 4.53 13.47 0.31
N ASP A 40 5.11 13.09 -0.82
CA ASP A 40 6.37 13.67 -1.30
C ASP A 40 6.20 15.15 -1.66
N ALA A 41 5.08 15.55 -2.24
CA ALA A 41 4.79 16.97 -2.51
C ALA A 41 4.71 17.82 -1.22
N GLU A 42 4.16 17.27 -0.12
CA GLU A 42 4.17 17.92 1.20
C GLU A 42 5.59 18.04 1.78
N ASN A 43 6.42 17.00 1.64
CA ASN A 43 7.81 17.01 2.06
C ASN A 43 8.62 18.07 1.29
N ILE A 44 8.37 18.19 -0.01
CA ILE A 44 8.98 19.21 -0.90
C ILE A 44 8.61 20.61 -0.41
N GLU A 45 7.39 20.86 0.06
CA GLU A 45 6.98 22.14 0.65
C GLU A 45 7.78 22.48 1.91
N GLY A 46 8.02 21.49 2.76
CA GLY A 46 8.90 21.66 3.93
C GLY A 46 10.35 22.02 3.56
N ILE A 47 10.89 21.47 2.47
CA ILE A 47 12.23 21.82 1.97
C ILE A 47 12.24 23.26 1.45
N MET A 48 11.23 23.64 0.67
CA MET A 48 11.07 25.00 0.14
C MET A 48 11.03 26.03 1.29
N THR A 49 10.21 25.77 2.32
CA THR A 49 10.10 26.64 3.50
C THR A 49 11.46 26.82 4.19
N ARG A 50 12.21 25.74 4.39
CA ARG A 50 13.57 25.83 4.98
C ARG A 50 14.55 26.58 4.10
N ALA A 51 14.46 26.43 2.78
CA ALA A 51 15.31 27.18 1.85
C ALA A 51 15.03 28.70 1.88
N TYR A 52 13.76 29.10 2.00
CA TYR A 52 13.37 30.50 2.22
C TYR A 52 13.85 31.03 3.57
N GLN A 53 13.68 30.27 4.65
CA GLN A 53 14.22 30.66 5.97
C GLN A 53 15.73 30.86 5.95
N LEU A 54 16.46 29.97 5.25
CA LEU A 54 17.89 30.12 5.05
C LEU A 54 18.24 31.41 4.26
N TYR A 55 17.51 31.71 3.19
CA TYR A 55 17.64 32.92 2.42
C TYR A 55 17.42 34.18 3.28
N GLU A 56 16.40 34.22 4.14
CA GLU A 56 16.12 35.31 5.07
C GLU A 56 17.23 35.49 6.12
N GLN A 57 17.69 34.37 6.73
CA GLN A 57 18.79 34.41 7.71
C GLN A 57 20.08 34.91 7.09
N LEU A 58 20.42 34.48 5.89
CA LEU A 58 21.61 34.99 5.15
C LEU A 58 21.48 36.47 4.76
N GLY A 59 20.22 36.99 4.70
CA GLY A 59 19.98 38.41 4.46
C GLY A 59 20.06 39.30 5.71
N ALA A 60 19.86 38.70 6.89
CA ALA A 60 19.94 39.43 8.17
C ALA A 60 21.39 39.58 8.67
N GLU A 61 22.31 38.71 8.25
CA GLU A 61 23.74 38.76 8.55
C GLU A 61 24.51 39.06 7.25
N ASP A 62 25.67 39.70 7.33
CA ASP A 62 26.45 40.19 6.18
C ASP A 62 27.17 39.05 5.42
N TYR A 63 26.38 38.08 4.94
CA TYR A 63 26.87 36.95 4.15
C TYR A 63 27.04 37.31 2.65
N PRO A 64 27.95 36.64 1.92
CA PRO A 64 28.16 36.88 0.50
C PRO A 64 26.89 36.69 -0.34
N GLU A 65 26.57 37.67 -1.20
CA GLU A 65 25.41 37.63 -2.09
C GLU A 65 25.26 36.35 -2.91
N PRO A 66 26.33 35.67 -3.40
CA PRO A 66 26.21 34.40 -4.09
C PRO A 66 25.55 33.30 -3.26
N LEU A 67 25.72 33.30 -1.93
CA LEU A 67 25.11 32.28 -1.05
C LEU A 67 23.61 32.51 -0.90
N ARG A 68 23.17 33.75 -0.81
CA ARG A 68 21.77 34.15 -0.80
C ARG A 68 21.08 33.75 -2.10
N GLN A 69 21.72 34.04 -3.24
CA GLN A 69 21.18 33.69 -4.55
C GLN A 69 21.06 32.16 -4.72
N LEU A 70 22.00 31.38 -4.18
CA LEU A 70 21.94 29.91 -4.20
C LEU A 70 20.75 29.41 -3.39
N ALA A 71 20.51 29.92 -2.19
CA ALA A 71 19.35 29.54 -1.37
C ALA A 71 18.01 29.86 -2.07
N LEU A 72 17.93 31.03 -2.73
CA LEU A 72 16.75 31.42 -3.49
C LEU A 72 16.55 30.55 -4.75
N SER A 73 17.64 30.19 -5.46
CA SER A 73 17.52 29.29 -6.62
C SER A 73 17.02 27.91 -6.19
N ILE A 74 17.53 27.34 -5.09
CA ILE A 74 17.05 26.08 -4.54
C ILE A 74 15.56 26.15 -4.21
N ALA A 75 15.09 27.23 -3.58
CA ALA A 75 13.66 27.39 -3.27
C ALA A 75 12.79 27.44 -4.53
N ARG A 76 13.25 28.08 -5.60
CA ARG A 76 12.54 28.14 -6.89
C ARG A 76 12.50 26.78 -7.58
N ASP A 77 13.65 26.10 -7.67
CA ASP A 77 13.75 24.79 -8.34
C ASP A 77 12.86 23.76 -7.64
N VAL A 78 12.84 23.77 -6.30
CA VAL A 78 11.98 22.92 -5.48
C VAL A 78 10.49 23.27 -5.69
N HIS A 79 10.15 24.55 -5.83
CA HIS A 79 8.78 24.97 -6.12
C HIS A 79 8.29 24.48 -7.49
N GLU A 80 9.16 24.54 -8.50
CA GLU A 80 8.84 24.05 -9.86
C GLU A 80 8.59 22.54 -9.85
N VAL A 81 9.49 21.77 -9.22
CA VAL A 81 9.32 20.31 -9.06
C VAL A 81 8.01 19.96 -8.35
N LYS A 82 7.64 20.70 -7.28
CA LYS A 82 6.34 20.52 -6.60
C LYS A 82 5.17 20.75 -7.54
N LYS A 83 5.18 21.83 -8.32
CA LYS A 83 4.12 22.19 -9.25
C LYS A 83 3.91 21.10 -10.32
N ASP A 84 5.00 20.58 -10.87
CA ASP A 84 4.98 19.53 -11.87
C ASP A 84 4.41 18.22 -11.29
N ASN A 85 4.85 17.81 -10.11
CA ASN A 85 4.32 16.64 -9.40
C ASN A 85 2.82 16.76 -9.13
N LEU A 86 2.33 17.90 -8.66
CA LEU A 86 0.91 18.13 -8.42
C LEU A 86 0.08 18.10 -9.71
N SER A 87 0.63 18.55 -10.84
CA SER A 87 -0.03 18.46 -12.14
C SER A 87 -0.18 17.00 -12.60
N ILE A 88 0.86 16.19 -12.44
CA ILE A 88 0.84 14.76 -12.77
C ILE A 88 -0.17 14.02 -11.87
N ILE A 89 -0.16 14.29 -10.56
CA ILE A 89 -1.10 13.70 -9.60
C ILE A 89 -2.55 13.96 -10.04
N ARG A 90 -2.91 15.21 -10.35
CA ARG A 90 -4.28 15.57 -10.78
C ARG A 90 -4.67 14.89 -12.09
N GLY A 91 -3.75 14.77 -13.04
CA GLY A 91 -3.99 14.06 -14.30
C GLY A 91 -4.34 12.60 -14.08
N ILE A 92 -3.57 11.90 -13.25
CA ILE A 92 -3.82 10.48 -12.94
C ILE A 92 -5.11 10.31 -12.10
N GLU A 93 -5.37 11.19 -11.14
CA GLU A 93 -6.62 11.17 -10.34
C GLU A 93 -7.87 11.25 -11.20
N GLY A 94 -7.87 12.15 -12.23
CA GLY A 94 -8.98 12.27 -13.15
C GLY A 94 -9.23 10.98 -13.95
N GLU A 95 -8.19 10.37 -14.48
CA GLU A 95 -8.29 9.12 -15.26
C GLU A 95 -8.71 7.92 -14.40
N VAL A 96 -8.25 7.85 -13.14
CA VAL A 96 -8.59 6.76 -12.21
C VAL A 96 -10.01 6.90 -11.65
N ALA A 97 -10.52 8.12 -11.46
CA ALA A 97 -11.88 8.36 -10.96
C ALA A 97 -12.95 7.93 -11.96
N ASP A 98 -12.70 8.14 -13.27
CA ASP A 98 -13.68 7.81 -14.32
C ASP A 98 -13.68 6.32 -14.72
N ALA A 99 -12.65 5.56 -14.34
CA ALA A 99 -12.45 4.21 -14.87
C ALA A 99 -13.29 3.11 -14.18
N TYR A 100 -13.74 3.30 -12.93
CA TYR A 100 -14.43 2.26 -12.16
C TYR A 100 -15.38 2.85 -11.11
N ASN A 101 -16.66 2.71 -11.35
CA ASN A 101 -17.76 3.13 -10.48
C ASN A 101 -18.52 1.90 -9.93
N ASP A 102 -17.81 0.86 -9.51
CA ASP A 102 -18.44 -0.20 -8.71
C ASP A 102 -18.61 0.31 -7.27
N GLU A 103 -19.84 0.58 -6.91
CA GLU A 103 -20.17 1.24 -5.65
C GLU A 103 -19.73 0.41 -4.43
N THR A 104 -19.80 -0.91 -4.50
CA THR A 104 -19.41 -1.80 -3.38
C THR A 104 -18.87 -3.15 -3.87
N MET A 105 -18.02 -3.81 -3.04
CA MET A 105 -17.52 -5.18 -3.25
C MET A 105 -17.68 -5.99 -1.97
N ARG A 106 -17.97 -7.29 -2.08
CA ARG A 106 -18.03 -8.18 -0.91
C ARG A 106 -16.62 -8.51 -0.40
N MET A 107 -16.50 -8.63 0.92
CA MET A 107 -15.20 -8.96 1.55
C MET A 107 -14.68 -10.34 1.11
N SER A 108 -15.59 -11.31 0.92
CA SER A 108 -15.26 -12.62 0.36
C SER A 108 -14.65 -12.55 -1.03
N ASP A 109 -15.18 -11.69 -1.93
CA ASP A 109 -14.67 -11.49 -3.29
C ASP A 109 -13.28 -10.80 -3.24
N LEU A 110 -13.13 -9.81 -2.36
CA LEU A 110 -11.85 -9.14 -2.14
C LEU A 110 -10.74 -10.11 -1.74
N LEU A 111 -11.02 -11.00 -0.77
CA LEU A 111 -10.06 -12.02 -0.33
C LEU A 111 -9.82 -13.09 -1.39
N HIS A 112 -10.82 -13.42 -2.22
CA HIS A 112 -10.65 -14.32 -3.35
C HIS A 112 -9.68 -13.74 -4.39
N ILE A 113 -9.90 -12.48 -4.80
CA ILE A 113 -9.03 -11.75 -5.74
C ILE A 113 -7.58 -11.66 -5.19
N LEU A 114 -7.44 -11.33 -3.91
CA LEU A 114 -6.13 -11.30 -3.25
C LEU A 114 -5.42 -12.65 -3.36
N ARG A 115 -6.09 -13.73 -2.96
CA ARG A 115 -5.53 -15.08 -2.95
C ARG A 115 -5.08 -15.52 -4.33
N ASP A 116 -5.91 -15.33 -5.34
CA ASP A 116 -5.62 -15.78 -6.71
C ASP A 116 -4.45 -14.98 -7.31
N THR A 117 -4.43 -13.67 -7.08
CA THR A 117 -3.33 -12.82 -7.51
C THR A 117 -2.02 -13.16 -6.82
N MET A 118 -2.06 -13.34 -5.49
CA MET A 118 -0.85 -13.67 -4.74
C MET A 118 -0.32 -15.05 -5.10
N ARG A 119 -1.17 -16.04 -5.35
CA ARG A 119 -0.74 -17.36 -5.86
C ARG A 119 0.00 -17.26 -7.18
N HIS A 120 -0.45 -16.41 -8.09
CA HIS A 120 0.24 -16.19 -9.36
C HIS A 120 1.62 -15.56 -9.14
N ILE A 121 1.68 -14.47 -8.37
CA ILE A 121 2.94 -13.76 -8.07
C ILE A 121 3.94 -14.64 -7.31
N LEU A 122 3.46 -15.40 -6.32
CA LEU A 122 4.31 -16.27 -5.49
C LEU A 122 4.72 -17.55 -6.26
N GLY A 123 3.84 -18.11 -7.10
CA GLY A 123 4.12 -19.27 -7.91
C GLY A 123 5.16 -19.02 -9.00
N GLU A 124 5.16 -17.85 -9.65
CA GLU A 124 6.18 -17.46 -10.63
C GLU A 124 7.60 -17.35 -10.02
N ARG A 125 7.68 -17.10 -8.71
CA ARG A 125 8.95 -16.98 -7.99
C ARG A 125 9.49 -18.30 -7.44
N GLN A 126 8.88 -19.45 -7.77
CA GLN A 126 9.25 -20.80 -7.26
C GLN A 126 9.30 -20.88 -5.72
N ASN A 127 8.38 -20.20 -5.04
CA ASN A 127 8.39 -20.11 -3.58
C ASN A 127 7.40 -21.09 -2.94
N ASP A 128 7.85 -21.82 -1.95
CA ASP A 128 7.00 -22.69 -1.11
C ASP A 128 6.27 -21.89 -0.02
N VAL A 129 5.60 -20.79 -0.43
CA VAL A 129 4.77 -19.96 0.47
C VAL A 129 3.31 -20.29 0.26
N LEU A 130 2.68 -20.84 1.30
CA LEU A 130 1.24 -21.12 1.32
C LEU A 130 0.47 -19.90 1.81
N LEU A 131 -0.48 -19.40 1.01
CA LEU A 131 -1.41 -18.36 1.40
C LEU A 131 -2.80 -18.95 1.66
N GLU A 132 -3.29 -18.79 2.89
CA GLU A 132 -4.65 -19.12 3.30
C GLU A 132 -5.41 -17.85 3.66
N CYS A 133 -6.65 -17.70 3.15
CA CYS A 133 -7.54 -16.57 3.45
C CYS A 133 -8.85 -17.13 4.03
N ARG A 134 -9.29 -16.56 5.15
CA ARG A 134 -10.55 -16.89 5.84
C ARG A 134 -11.38 -15.64 6.01
N CYS A 135 -12.64 -15.70 5.60
CA CYS A 135 -13.65 -14.68 5.79
C CYS A 135 -14.72 -15.24 6.72
N GLU A 136 -14.79 -14.72 7.95
CA GLU A 136 -15.83 -15.15 8.90
C GLU A 136 -17.11 -14.35 8.70
N THR A 137 -16.98 -13.06 8.34
CA THR A 137 -18.13 -12.17 8.16
C THR A 137 -18.10 -11.54 6.78
N ASP A 138 -19.00 -11.98 5.90
CA ASP A 138 -19.07 -11.46 4.54
C ASP A 138 -20.00 -10.25 4.45
N PHE A 139 -19.44 -9.07 4.28
CA PHE A 139 -20.14 -7.80 4.13
C PHE A 139 -19.73 -7.08 2.85
N ALA A 140 -20.56 -6.15 2.37
CA ALA A 140 -20.22 -5.28 1.26
C ALA A 140 -19.52 -4.01 1.75
N THR A 141 -18.47 -3.57 1.04
CA THR A 141 -17.71 -2.35 1.37
C THR A 141 -17.48 -1.48 0.14
N ALA A 142 -17.60 -0.17 0.31
CA ALA A 142 -17.21 0.82 -0.68
C ALA A 142 -15.68 1.03 -0.69
N GLU A 143 -14.99 0.66 0.40
CA GLU A 143 -13.55 0.91 0.59
C GLU A 143 -12.66 -0.25 0.10
N HIS A 144 -13.17 -1.03 -0.86
CA HIS A 144 -12.50 -2.23 -1.38
C HIS A 144 -11.11 -1.97 -1.97
N TYR A 145 -10.86 -0.79 -2.59
CA TYR A 145 -9.54 -0.43 -3.11
C TYR A 145 -8.52 -0.16 -2.00
N ARG A 146 -8.93 0.55 -0.93
CA ARG A 146 -8.08 0.81 0.24
C ARG A 146 -7.76 -0.48 0.97
N LEU A 147 -8.77 -1.33 1.19
CA LEU A 147 -8.59 -2.64 1.83
C LEU A 147 -7.68 -3.56 1.01
N MET A 148 -7.84 -3.61 -0.34
CA MET A 148 -6.96 -4.37 -1.21
C MET A 148 -5.51 -3.88 -1.13
N SER A 149 -5.28 -2.57 -1.07
CA SER A 149 -3.95 -1.99 -0.92
C SER A 149 -3.31 -2.38 0.41
N VAL A 150 -4.06 -2.32 1.52
CA VAL A 150 -3.62 -2.77 2.84
C VAL A 150 -3.25 -4.26 2.82
N LEU A 151 -4.16 -5.10 2.37
CA LEU A 151 -3.99 -6.56 2.29
C LEU A 151 -2.77 -6.95 1.45
N LYS A 152 -2.66 -6.40 0.24
CA LYS A 152 -1.54 -6.67 -0.65
C LYS A 152 -0.20 -6.30 -0.03
N ASN A 153 -0.09 -5.11 0.58
CA ASN A 153 1.15 -4.68 1.22
C ASN A 153 1.54 -5.60 2.38
N LEU A 154 0.58 -5.99 3.23
CA LEU A 154 0.84 -6.88 4.36
C LEU A 154 1.25 -8.28 3.89
N VAL A 155 0.54 -8.86 2.92
CA VAL A 155 0.84 -10.20 2.37
C VAL A 155 2.18 -10.22 1.63
N MET A 156 2.50 -9.18 0.85
CA MET A 156 3.81 -9.07 0.20
C MET A 156 4.95 -8.95 1.20
N ASN A 157 4.78 -8.16 2.27
CA ASN A 157 5.78 -8.06 3.33
C ASN A 157 5.99 -9.41 4.04
N ALA A 158 4.92 -10.14 4.32
CA ALA A 158 4.97 -11.49 4.90
C ALA A 158 5.71 -12.48 3.99
N ALA A 159 5.37 -12.48 2.69
CA ALA A 159 6.02 -13.34 1.69
C ALA A 159 7.53 -13.06 1.59
N GLU A 160 7.92 -11.80 1.50
CA GLU A 160 9.32 -11.40 1.45
C GLU A 160 10.08 -11.74 2.75
N ALA A 161 9.43 -11.64 3.91
CA ALA A 161 10.01 -12.05 5.19
C ALA A 161 10.26 -13.56 5.22
N ILE A 162 9.31 -14.39 4.78
CA ILE A 162 9.49 -15.85 4.67
C ILE A 162 10.63 -16.19 3.72
N GLN A 163 10.71 -15.53 2.56
CA GLN A 163 11.76 -15.74 1.55
C GLN A 163 13.15 -15.41 2.09
N SER A 164 13.28 -14.30 2.82
CA SER A 164 14.57 -13.89 3.41
C SER A 164 15.01 -14.78 4.57
N GLY A 165 14.09 -15.58 5.13
CA GLY A 165 14.36 -16.52 6.21
C GLY A 165 14.57 -17.95 5.72
N ARG A 166 13.56 -18.80 5.91
CA ARG A 166 13.62 -20.25 5.60
C ARG A 166 13.32 -20.60 4.15
N GLY A 167 12.85 -19.66 3.34
CA GLY A 167 12.43 -19.86 1.95
C GLY A 167 11.05 -20.53 1.78
N SER A 168 10.53 -21.16 2.83
CA SER A 168 9.20 -21.79 2.87
C SER A 168 8.42 -21.39 4.12
N GLY A 169 7.10 -21.28 4.01
CA GLY A 169 6.26 -20.90 5.15
C GLY A 169 4.79 -20.68 4.77
N MET A 170 4.05 -20.16 5.74
CA MET A 170 2.61 -19.93 5.59
C MET A 170 2.26 -18.48 5.93
N ILE A 171 1.31 -17.94 5.19
CA ILE A 171 0.65 -16.66 5.46
C ILE A 171 -0.83 -16.96 5.68
N LEU A 172 -1.37 -16.53 6.80
CA LEU A 172 -2.78 -16.65 7.14
C LEU A 172 -3.39 -15.26 7.22
N VAL A 173 -4.41 -15.02 6.39
CA VAL A 173 -5.24 -13.83 6.40
C VAL A 173 -6.61 -14.19 6.95
N GLU A 174 -7.01 -13.56 8.04
CA GLU A 174 -8.30 -13.81 8.69
C GLU A 174 -9.06 -12.49 8.86
N GLU A 175 -10.31 -12.48 8.45
CA GLU A 175 -11.24 -11.36 8.65
C GLU A 175 -12.37 -11.81 9.55
N ARG A 176 -12.78 -10.96 10.47
CA ARG A 176 -13.96 -11.12 11.32
C ARG A 176 -14.52 -9.77 11.76
N VAL A 177 -15.80 -9.71 12.06
CA VAL A 177 -16.42 -8.52 12.66
C VAL A 177 -16.75 -8.79 14.13
N VAL A 178 -16.26 -7.90 15.01
CA VAL A 178 -16.47 -7.97 16.45
C VAL A 178 -16.92 -6.61 16.95
N ARG A 179 -18.10 -6.50 17.54
CA ARG A 179 -18.63 -5.25 18.13
C ARG A 179 -18.58 -4.07 17.15
N GLU A 180 -19.14 -4.26 15.95
CA GLU A 180 -19.16 -3.27 14.84
C GLU A 180 -17.75 -2.78 14.42
N GLN A 181 -16.74 -3.61 14.59
CA GLN A 181 -15.40 -3.38 14.08
C GLN A 181 -14.96 -4.57 13.23
N MET A 182 -14.50 -4.32 12.02
CA MET A 182 -13.78 -5.31 11.23
C MET A 182 -12.39 -5.48 11.83
N VAL A 183 -12.02 -6.70 12.12
CA VAL A 183 -10.68 -7.10 12.55
C VAL A 183 -10.07 -7.96 11.45
N LEU A 184 -9.05 -7.43 10.80
CA LEU A 184 -8.28 -8.10 9.77
C LEU A 184 -6.91 -8.47 10.33
N THR A 185 -6.57 -9.77 10.30
CA THR A 185 -5.30 -10.27 10.81
C THR A 185 -4.49 -10.89 9.67
N VAL A 186 -3.23 -10.51 9.55
CA VAL A 186 -2.25 -11.11 8.62
C VAL A 186 -1.10 -11.65 9.44
N ARG A 187 -0.95 -12.97 9.47
CA ARG A 187 0.08 -13.69 10.22
C ARG A 187 1.00 -14.44 9.26
N ASP A 188 2.29 -14.36 9.50
CA ASP A 188 3.31 -15.11 8.78
C ASP A 188 4.15 -16.00 9.70
N THR A 189 4.81 -17.00 9.13
CA THR A 189 5.76 -17.88 9.79
C THR A 189 7.22 -17.55 9.43
N GLY A 190 7.49 -16.29 9.12
CA GLY A 190 8.81 -15.79 8.77
C GLY A 190 9.77 -15.69 9.97
N PRO A 191 10.89 -14.99 9.79
CA PRO A 191 11.93 -14.87 10.83
C PRO A 191 11.52 -13.95 11.99
N GLY A 192 10.36 -13.28 11.90
CA GLY A 192 9.93 -12.29 12.87
C GLY A 192 10.67 -10.96 12.74
N ILE A 193 10.34 -10.04 13.64
CA ILE A 193 10.82 -8.65 13.63
C ILE A 193 11.59 -8.37 14.91
N SER A 194 12.81 -7.87 14.77
CA SER A 194 13.64 -7.50 15.92
C SER A 194 13.06 -6.31 16.69
N LYS A 195 13.35 -6.20 17.97
CA LYS A 195 12.91 -5.07 18.81
C LYS A 195 13.31 -3.71 18.23
N ARG A 196 14.51 -3.61 17.63
CA ARG A 196 14.99 -2.40 16.98
C ARG A 196 14.20 -2.05 15.73
N ALA A 197 13.88 -3.06 14.90
CA ALA A 197 13.09 -2.86 13.69
C ALA A 197 11.64 -2.49 14.02
N MET A 198 11.07 -3.06 15.09
CA MET A 198 9.71 -2.77 15.56
C MET A 198 9.51 -1.28 15.88
N GLN A 199 10.50 -0.60 16.46
CA GLN A 199 10.41 0.84 16.78
C GLN A 199 10.32 1.75 15.55
N ASN A 200 10.84 1.30 14.40
CA ASN A 200 10.94 2.10 13.18
C ASN A 200 10.05 1.58 12.05
N LEU A 201 9.24 0.55 12.31
CA LEU A 201 8.54 -0.25 11.32
C LEU A 201 7.65 0.57 10.38
N PHE A 202 7.05 1.65 10.89
CA PHE A 202 6.15 2.55 10.16
C PHE A 202 6.82 3.88 9.77
N GLN A 203 8.13 4.02 9.91
CA GLN A 203 8.83 5.23 9.45
C GLN A 203 9.05 5.17 7.94
N VAL A 204 8.70 6.26 7.25
CA VAL A 204 8.93 6.39 5.81
C VAL A 204 10.43 6.30 5.50
N GLY A 205 10.77 5.47 4.52
CA GLY A 205 12.16 5.23 4.14
C GLY A 205 12.90 4.19 5.00
N TYR A 206 12.30 3.69 6.09
CA TYR A 206 12.88 2.60 6.86
C TYR A 206 12.66 1.27 6.14
N SER A 207 13.73 0.62 5.75
CA SER A 207 13.71 -0.72 5.17
C SER A 207 14.92 -1.51 5.67
N THR A 208 14.70 -2.73 6.07
CA THR A 208 15.78 -3.70 6.37
C THR A 208 16.18 -4.51 5.13
N LYS A 209 15.55 -4.21 3.97
CA LYS A 209 15.67 -4.96 2.73
C LYS A 209 16.56 -4.19 1.76
N PHE A 210 17.72 -4.75 1.45
CA PHE A 210 18.65 -4.27 0.44
C PHE A 210 18.62 -5.21 -0.75
N ASP A 211 18.37 -4.68 -1.96
CA ASP A 211 18.51 -5.45 -3.19
C ASP A 211 19.95 -5.26 -3.75
N PRO A 212 20.79 -6.30 -3.68
CA PRO A 212 22.17 -6.19 -4.14
C PRO A 212 22.31 -6.11 -5.66
N GLN A 213 21.27 -6.45 -6.44
CA GLN A 213 21.34 -6.42 -7.91
C GLN A 213 21.00 -5.05 -8.49
N THR A 214 20.08 -4.32 -7.88
CA THR A 214 19.66 -3.01 -8.35
C THR A 214 20.28 -1.85 -7.55
N GLY A 215 20.92 -2.12 -6.41
CA GLY A 215 21.41 -1.11 -5.48
C GLY A 215 20.29 -0.32 -4.80
N ASN A 216 19.03 -0.67 -5.07
CA ASN A 216 17.87 -0.01 -4.49
C ASN A 216 17.56 -0.61 -3.11
N ILE A 217 17.51 0.23 -2.11
CA ILE A 217 16.77 -0.06 -0.88
C ILE A 217 15.30 -0.06 -1.29
N ASN A 218 14.58 -1.17 -1.12
CA ASN A 218 13.12 -1.15 -1.24
C ASN A 218 12.64 0.04 -0.41
N ARG A 219 11.91 0.94 -1.05
CA ARG A 219 11.67 2.35 -0.61
C ARG A 219 11.17 2.51 0.83
N GLY A 220 10.91 1.42 1.57
CA GLY A 220 10.42 1.46 2.95
C GLY A 220 9.09 2.20 3.09
N VAL A 221 8.22 2.09 2.07
CA VAL A 221 6.97 2.86 1.96
C VAL A 221 5.71 2.01 2.18
N GLY A 222 5.81 0.68 2.10
CA GLY A 222 4.63 -0.20 2.16
C GLY A 222 3.90 -0.15 3.51
N LEU A 223 4.60 -0.31 4.63
CA LEU A 223 3.98 -0.26 5.96
C LEU A 223 3.54 1.15 6.39
N PRO A 224 4.29 2.22 6.12
CA PRO A 224 3.77 3.58 6.26
C PRO A 224 2.46 3.83 5.51
N ALA A 225 2.32 3.32 4.27
CA ALA A 225 1.08 3.41 3.51
C ALA A 225 -0.07 2.64 4.16
N VAL A 226 0.20 1.42 4.62
CA VAL A 226 -0.81 0.64 5.36
C VAL A 226 -1.33 1.42 6.56
N ARG A 227 -0.44 1.97 7.38
CA ARG A 227 -0.82 2.78 8.53
C ARG A 227 -1.69 3.96 8.14
N PHE A 228 -1.27 4.72 7.15
CA PHE A 228 -2.04 5.87 6.67
C PHE A 228 -3.43 5.47 6.16
N LEU A 229 -3.54 4.45 5.29
CA LEU A 229 -4.82 4.00 4.75
C LEU A 229 -5.77 3.49 5.85
N VAL A 230 -5.22 2.88 6.89
CA VAL A 230 -5.98 2.43 8.06
C VAL A 230 -6.46 3.62 8.90
N GLU A 231 -5.60 4.61 9.13
CA GLU A 231 -5.94 5.85 9.86
C GLU A 231 -7.00 6.69 9.10
N GLU A 232 -6.96 6.74 7.76
CA GLU A 232 -7.99 7.37 6.91
C GLU A 232 -9.37 6.69 6.98
N LEU A 233 -9.41 5.47 7.47
CA LEU A 233 -10.63 4.70 7.76
C LEU A 233 -10.97 4.68 9.25
N ASP A 234 -10.48 5.64 10.01
CA ASP A 234 -10.64 5.72 11.47
C ASP A 234 -10.22 4.44 12.21
N GLY A 235 -9.32 3.68 11.61
CA GLY A 235 -8.84 2.39 12.10
C GLY A 235 -7.52 2.48 12.86
N THR A 236 -7.08 1.34 13.36
CA THR A 236 -5.80 1.16 14.04
C THR A 236 -5.07 -0.07 13.49
N ILE A 237 -3.74 -0.04 13.54
CA ILE A 237 -2.89 -1.19 13.21
C ILE A 237 -1.96 -1.50 14.36
N GLU A 238 -1.97 -2.77 14.78
CA GLU A 238 -1.10 -3.31 15.81
C GLU A 238 -0.22 -4.43 15.24
N VAL A 239 0.98 -4.57 15.78
CA VAL A 239 1.95 -5.57 15.35
C VAL A 239 2.48 -6.33 16.55
N THR A 240 2.40 -7.65 16.49
CA THR A 240 3.04 -8.55 17.45
C THR A 240 4.00 -9.46 16.72
N SER A 241 5.22 -9.59 17.23
CA SER A 241 6.25 -10.44 16.62
C SER A 241 7.30 -10.82 17.64
N SER A 242 7.84 -12.03 17.50
CA SER A 242 9.03 -12.52 18.19
C SER A 242 10.03 -13.03 17.17
N GLU A 243 11.31 -12.78 17.37
CA GLU A 243 12.36 -13.29 16.48
C GLU A 243 12.29 -14.83 16.40
N GLY A 244 12.21 -15.38 15.20
CA GLY A 244 12.08 -16.80 14.92
C GLY A 244 10.65 -17.36 14.90
N GLU A 245 9.63 -16.58 15.30
CA GLU A 245 8.22 -17.03 15.41
C GLU A 245 7.28 -16.39 14.38
N GLY A 246 7.81 -15.50 13.52
CA GLY A 246 7.03 -14.76 12.53
C GLY A 246 6.45 -13.45 13.07
N ALA A 247 5.55 -12.86 12.31
CA ALA A 247 4.86 -11.64 12.68
C ALA A 247 3.34 -11.75 12.49
N CYS A 248 2.62 -10.93 13.23
CA CYS A 248 1.17 -10.81 13.17
C CYS A 248 0.80 -9.33 13.12
N PHE A 249 0.19 -8.91 12.03
CA PHE A 249 -0.38 -7.58 11.86
C PHE A 249 -1.88 -7.67 12.06
N GLN A 250 -2.42 -6.87 12.97
CA GLN A 250 -3.85 -6.76 13.21
C GLN A 250 -4.31 -5.35 12.87
N VAL A 251 -5.25 -5.25 11.93
CA VAL A 251 -5.91 -4.02 11.52
C VAL A 251 -7.33 -4.04 12.03
N THR A 252 -7.75 -2.97 12.69
CA THR A 252 -9.12 -2.82 13.21
C THR A 252 -9.72 -1.56 12.62
N ILE A 253 -10.89 -1.67 11.96
CA ILE A 253 -11.57 -0.56 11.28
C ILE A 253 -13.06 -0.58 11.67
N PRO A 254 -13.66 0.57 12.03
CA PRO A 254 -15.09 0.67 12.29
C PRO A 254 -15.91 0.27 11.06
N MET A 255 -17.00 -0.49 11.25
CA MET A 255 -17.85 -0.92 10.14
C MET A 255 -18.52 0.25 9.41
N ASP A 256 -18.80 1.36 10.11
CA ASP A 256 -19.39 2.55 9.51
C ASP A 256 -18.46 3.18 8.47
N ALA A 257 -17.13 3.18 8.70
CA ALA A 257 -16.15 3.67 7.74
C ALA A 257 -16.06 2.80 6.48
N LEU A 258 -16.47 1.53 6.55
CA LEU A 258 -16.40 0.57 5.45
C LEU A 258 -17.67 0.51 4.60
N ARG A 259 -18.83 0.88 5.16
CA ARG A 259 -20.11 0.80 4.46
C ARG A 259 -20.35 1.95 3.47
N GLY A 260 -19.46 2.96 3.44
CA GLY A 260 -19.67 4.19 2.68
C GLY A 260 -20.79 4.98 3.37
N GLY A 261 -20.46 6.12 4.00
CA GLY A 261 -21.47 6.89 4.68
C GLY A 261 -22.60 7.25 3.75
N GLU A 262 -23.82 6.84 4.07
CA GLU A 262 -25.01 7.54 3.62
C GLU A 262 -24.93 8.94 4.23
N ALA A 263 -24.53 9.93 3.43
CA ALA A 263 -24.61 11.34 3.75
C ALA A 263 -25.94 11.91 3.27
#